data_1707eb09285b417976fe5be61353c42b
#
_entry.id   1707eb09285b417976fe5be61353c42b
#
_cell.length_a   1.000
_cell.length_b   1.000
_cell.length_c   1.000
_cell.angle_alpha   90.00
_cell.angle_beta   90.00
_cell.angle_gamma   90.00
#
_symmetry.space_group_name_H-M   'P 1'
#
loop_
_entity.id
_entity.type
_entity.pdbx_description
1 polymer ?
#
loop_
_entity_poly.entity_id
_entity_poly.type
_entity_poly.pdbx_seq_one_letter_code
_entity_poly.pdbx_strand_id
1 'polypeptide(L)'
;VRLVSASLALIGLAAAGLAWWLLAGSIAEPRGASSMAVRIGLALAALLPAVIVLAAMILAQMALRFASGAFDPLAGRDSLLLHVNQRVIGNTLEQMSIFAPALLAWAAGAGAPAMPWVIALGVVFGAARLVFWIGYLVHPMARALGMAPSFVAALAALGAAIAAWSA
;
A
#
# COMPACT_ATOMS: atom_id res chain seq x y z
N VAL A 1 15.52 -4.20 -20.41
CA VAL A 1 14.39 -4.62 -19.56
C VAL A 1 14.73 -4.46 -18.08
N ARG A 2 15.75 -5.16 -17.54
CA ARG A 2 16.09 -5.11 -16.09
C ARG A 2 16.50 -3.72 -15.61
N LEU A 3 17.34 -3.00 -16.36
CA LEU A 3 17.79 -1.65 -16.00
C LEU A 3 16.62 -0.65 -15.93
N VAL A 4 15.72 -0.66 -16.91
CA VAL A 4 14.54 0.22 -16.92
C VAL A 4 13.64 -0.05 -15.71
N SER A 5 13.37 -1.32 -15.42
CA SER A 5 12.56 -1.67 -14.23
C SER A 5 13.25 -1.23 -12.93
N ALA A 6 14.57 -1.40 -12.83
CA ALA A 6 15.33 -0.95 -11.65
C ALA A 6 15.31 0.58 -11.50
N SER A 7 15.50 1.32 -12.60
CA SER A 7 15.43 2.79 -12.58
C SER A 7 14.05 3.28 -12.14
N LEU A 8 12.97 2.68 -12.67
CA LEU A 8 11.60 3.02 -12.27
C LEU A 8 11.34 2.70 -10.78
N ALA A 9 11.86 1.57 -10.29
CA ALA A 9 11.78 1.24 -8.87
C ALA A 9 12.50 2.28 -7.99
N LEU A 10 13.71 2.70 -8.36
CA LEU A 10 14.46 3.72 -7.63
C LEU A 10 13.75 5.08 -7.64
N ILE A 11 13.21 5.49 -8.78
CA ILE A 11 12.41 6.73 -8.89
C ILE A 11 11.19 6.64 -7.97
N GLY A 12 10.47 5.53 -8.00
CA GLY A 12 9.32 5.31 -7.12
C GLY A 12 9.69 5.35 -5.63
N LEU A 13 10.79 4.71 -5.25
CA LEU A 13 11.31 4.73 -3.88
C LEU A 13 11.68 6.14 -3.43
N ALA A 14 12.40 6.90 -4.25
CA ALA A 14 12.78 8.27 -3.93
C ALA A 14 11.55 9.17 -3.77
N ALA A 15 10.59 9.07 -4.69
CA ALA A 15 9.34 9.84 -4.63
C ALA A 15 8.50 9.48 -3.38
N ALA A 16 8.36 8.20 -3.07
CA ALA A 16 7.61 7.74 -1.90
C ALA A 16 8.31 8.13 -0.58
N GLY A 17 9.63 8.01 -0.52
CA GLY A 17 10.42 8.42 0.64
C GLY A 17 10.30 9.92 0.91
N LEU A 18 10.40 10.74 -0.14
CA LEU A 18 10.20 12.19 -0.04
C LEU A 18 8.76 12.52 0.39
N ALA A 19 7.76 11.87 -0.22
CA ALA A 19 6.36 12.07 0.15
C ALA A 19 6.10 11.69 1.62
N TRP A 20 6.65 10.58 2.08
CA TRP A 20 6.55 10.15 3.47
C TRP A 20 7.15 11.18 4.43
N TRP A 21 8.36 11.65 4.13
CA TRP A 21 9.04 12.66 4.96
C TRP A 21 8.27 13.99 5.00
N LEU A 22 7.81 14.50 3.86
CA LEU A 22 7.06 15.75 3.76
C LEU A 22 5.70 15.64 4.48
N LEU A 23 4.97 14.55 4.26
CA LEU A 23 3.68 14.31 4.92
C LEU A 23 3.85 14.19 6.43
N ALA A 24 4.80 13.41 6.91
CA ALA A 24 5.05 13.27 8.34
C ALA A 24 5.41 14.61 8.99
N GLY A 25 6.21 15.45 8.31
CA GLY A 25 6.55 16.78 8.79
C GLY A 25 5.39 17.78 8.78
N SER A 26 4.35 17.54 7.94
CA SER A 26 3.17 18.40 7.87
C SER A 26 2.04 18.04 8.85
N ILE A 27 2.07 16.83 9.40
CA ILE A 27 1.06 16.32 10.34
C ILE A 27 1.49 16.68 11.75
N ALA A 28 0.70 17.51 12.44
CA ALA A 28 0.93 17.75 13.86
C ALA A 28 0.63 16.50 14.69
N GLU A 29 1.27 16.38 15.87
CA GLU A 29 0.98 15.28 16.79
C GLU A 29 -0.52 15.24 17.13
N PRO A 30 -1.21 14.11 16.87
CA PRO A 30 -2.64 14.04 17.07
C PRO A 30 -3.02 14.11 18.54
N ARG A 31 -4.08 14.85 18.85
CA ARG A 31 -4.61 14.94 20.21
C ARG A 31 -5.04 13.57 20.74
N GLY A 32 -4.69 13.26 21.97
CA GLY A 32 -5.03 11.99 22.61
C GLY A 32 -4.15 10.80 22.19
N ALA A 33 -3.10 11.02 21.38
CA ALA A 33 -2.20 9.95 20.93
C ALA A 33 -1.34 9.35 22.05
N SER A 34 -1.39 9.86 23.27
CA SER A 34 -0.89 9.18 24.47
C SER A 34 -1.63 7.86 24.73
N SER A 35 -2.90 7.75 24.39
CA SER A 35 -3.69 6.53 24.47
C SER A 35 -3.37 5.57 23.34
N MET A 36 -3.07 4.30 23.66
CA MET A 36 -2.88 3.23 22.68
C MET A 36 -4.11 3.03 21.80
N ALA A 37 -5.32 3.12 22.37
CA ALA A 37 -6.56 2.96 21.62
C ALA A 37 -6.72 4.04 20.53
N VAL A 38 -6.34 5.28 20.84
CA VAL A 38 -6.36 6.38 19.86
C VAL A 38 -5.32 6.13 18.77
N ARG A 39 -4.11 5.69 19.12
CA ARG A 39 -3.05 5.38 18.14
C ARG A 39 -3.47 4.27 17.18
N ILE A 40 -4.08 3.20 17.69
CA ILE A 40 -4.60 2.11 16.85
C ILE A 40 -5.72 2.63 15.92
N GLY A 41 -6.64 3.45 16.44
CA GLY A 41 -7.70 4.07 15.64
C GLY A 41 -7.16 4.94 14.50
N LEU A 42 -6.12 5.74 14.78
CA LEU A 42 -5.44 6.55 13.76
C LEU A 42 -4.72 5.70 12.71
N ALA A 43 -4.08 4.60 13.12
CA ALA A 43 -3.43 3.68 12.19
C ALA A 43 -4.46 2.94 11.31
N LEU A 44 -5.62 2.56 11.84
CA LEU A 44 -6.73 2.02 11.06
C LEU A 44 -7.24 3.04 10.03
N ALA A 45 -7.39 4.31 10.43
CA ALA A 45 -7.76 5.37 9.49
C ALA A 45 -6.69 5.59 8.41
N ALA A 46 -5.42 5.48 8.76
CA ALA A 46 -4.31 5.59 7.81
C ALA A 46 -4.26 4.44 6.77
N LEU A 47 -4.89 3.31 7.05
CA LEU A 47 -5.04 2.19 6.10
C LEU A 47 -6.16 2.42 5.08
N LEU A 48 -7.10 3.34 5.32
CA LEU A 48 -8.25 3.57 4.45
C LEU A 48 -7.88 3.83 2.98
N PRO A 49 -6.86 4.64 2.63
CA PRO A 49 -6.47 4.82 1.24
C PRO A 49 -6.14 3.50 0.53
N ALA A 50 -5.42 2.60 1.20
CA ALA A 50 -5.07 1.29 0.64
C ALA A 50 -6.30 0.38 0.49
N VAL A 51 -7.20 0.40 1.47
CA VAL A 51 -8.46 -0.36 1.43
C VAL A 51 -9.36 0.15 0.31
N ILE A 52 -9.47 1.46 0.13
CA ILE A 52 -10.24 2.08 -0.98
C ILE A 52 -9.66 1.65 -2.33
N VAL A 53 -8.35 1.69 -2.50
CA VAL A 53 -7.70 1.26 -3.75
C VAL A 53 -7.95 -0.22 -4.00
N LEU A 54 -7.83 -1.08 -2.99
CA LEU A 54 -8.13 -2.51 -3.11
C LEU A 54 -9.60 -2.75 -3.48
N ALA A 55 -10.53 -2.06 -2.82
CA ALA A 55 -11.95 -2.15 -3.15
C ALA A 55 -12.23 -1.72 -4.59
N ALA A 56 -11.60 -0.65 -5.08
CA ALA A 56 -11.71 -0.20 -6.46
C ALA A 56 -11.18 -1.25 -7.46
N MET A 57 -10.04 -1.91 -7.15
CA MET A 57 -9.50 -3.01 -7.97
C MET A 57 -10.47 -4.18 -8.06
N ILE A 58 -11.11 -4.56 -6.94
CA ILE A 58 -12.10 -5.65 -6.89
C ILE A 58 -13.36 -5.27 -7.68
N LEU A 59 -13.88 -4.07 -7.50
CA LEU A 59 -15.02 -3.57 -8.25
C LEU A 59 -14.74 -3.52 -9.76
N ALA A 60 -13.55 -3.07 -10.16
CA ALA A 60 -13.11 -3.11 -11.55
C ALA A 60 -13.07 -4.55 -12.10
N GLN A 61 -12.57 -5.51 -11.32
CA GLN A 61 -12.56 -6.92 -11.71
C GLN A 61 -13.97 -7.47 -11.94
N MET A 62 -14.90 -7.15 -11.03
CA MET A 62 -16.31 -7.57 -11.15
C MET A 62 -16.97 -6.94 -12.38
N ALA A 63 -16.78 -5.64 -12.60
CA ALA A 63 -17.32 -4.93 -13.75
C ALA A 63 -16.77 -5.48 -15.07
N LEU A 64 -15.49 -5.76 -15.16
CA LEU A 64 -14.84 -6.34 -16.33
C LEU A 64 -15.38 -7.75 -16.63
N ARG A 65 -15.56 -8.61 -15.60
CA ARG A 65 -16.16 -9.94 -15.77
C ARG A 65 -17.60 -9.86 -16.28
N PHE A 66 -18.37 -8.97 -15.69
CA PHE A 66 -19.76 -8.77 -16.10
C PHE A 66 -19.84 -8.28 -17.56
N ALA A 67 -19.06 -7.27 -17.93
CA ALA A 67 -19.06 -6.70 -19.27
C ALA A 67 -18.57 -7.68 -20.37
N SER A 68 -17.63 -8.59 -20.01
CA SER A 68 -17.07 -9.57 -20.95
C SER A 68 -17.82 -10.91 -20.98
N GLY A 69 -18.77 -11.13 -20.07
CA GLY A 69 -19.45 -12.44 -19.91
C GLY A 69 -18.54 -13.56 -19.40
N ALA A 70 -17.36 -13.23 -18.89
CA ALA A 70 -16.38 -14.19 -18.36
C ALA A 70 -16.68 -14.53 -16.89
N PHE A 71 -17.85 -15.13 -16.62
CA PHE A 71 -18.31 -15.42 -15.27
C PHE A 71 -17.56 -16.58 -14.59
N ASP A 72 -17.07 -17.54 -15.39
CA ASP A 72 -16.27 -18.66 -14.87
C ASP A 72 -14.77 -18.40 -15.11
N PRO A 73 -13.99 -18.12 -14.03
CA PRO A 73 -12.57 -17.88 -14.14
C PRO A 73 -11.77 -19.11 -14.59
N LEU A 74 -12.33 -20.32 -14.48
CA LEU A 74 -11.67 -21.57 -14.85
C LEU A 74 -11.95 -21.96 -16.31
N ALA A 75 -12.86 -21.28 -16.99
CA ALA A 75 -13.21 -21.57 -18.39
C ALA A 75 -12.15 -21.13 -19.41
N GLY A 76 -11.05 -20.52 -18.98
CA GLY A 76 -9.97 -20.05 -19.85
C GLY A 76 -10.32 -18.92 -20.81
N ARG A 77 -11.41 -18.18 -20.52
CA ARG A 77 -11.91 -17.07 -21.36
C ARG A 77 -11.50 -15.68 -20.85
N ASP A 78 -10.66 -15.62 -19.82
CA ASP A 78 -10.24 -14.37 -19.24
C ASP A 78 -9.36 -13.59 -20.21
N SER A 79 -9.69 -12.31 -20.42
CA SER A 79 -8.88 -11.39 -21.20
C SER A 79 -7.57 -11.08 -20.47
N LEU A 80 -6.56 -10.58 -21.21
CA LEU A 80 -5.30 -10.13 -20.60
C LEU A 80 -5.54 -9.10 -19.49
N LEU A 81 -6.52 -8.21 -19.66
CA LEU A 81 -6.88 -7.20 -18.66
C LEU A 81 -7.40 -7.83 -17.36
N LEU A 82 -8.25 -8.86 -17.46
CA LEU A 82 -8.73 -9.63 -16.30
C LEU A 82 -7.58 -10.32 -15.57
N HIS A 83 -6.65 -10.94 -16.31
CA HIS A 83 -5.47 -11.57 -15.72
C HIS A 83 -4.56 -10.57 -15.02
N VAL A 84 -4.27 -9.42 -15.66
CA VAL A 84 -3.45 -8.36 -15.06
C VAL A 84 -4.11 -7.83 -13.78
N ASN A 85 -5.40 -7.52 -13.83
CA ASN A 85 -6.10 -6.98 -12.65
C ASN A 85 -6.17 -7.99 -11.50
N GLN A 86 -6.38 -9.28 -11.80
CA GLN A 86 -6.34 -10.34 -10.79
C GLN A 86 -4.94 -10.46 -10.13
N ARG A 87 -3.87 -10.32 -10.90
CA ARG A 87 -2.49 -10.29 -10.38
C ARG A 87 -2.24 -9.09 -9.48
N VAL A 88 -2.80 -7.93 -9.84
CA VAL A 88 -2.70 -6.70 -9.03
C VAL A 88 -3.42 -6.87 -7.69
N ILE A 89 -4.63 -7.43 -7.70
CA ILE A 89 -5.40 -7.72 -6.48
C ILE A 89 -4.62 -8.69 -5.58
N GLY A 90 -4.16 -9.83 -6.11
CA GLY A 90 -3.40 -10.82 -5.35
C GLY A 90 -2.16 -10.22 -4.70
N ASN A 91 -1.33 -9.51 -5.48
CA ASN A 91 -0.14 -8.86 -4.94
C ASN A 91 -0.45 -7.76 -3.91
N THR A 92 -1.58 -7.04 -4.07
CA THR A 92 -2.00 -6.04 -3.08
C THR A 92 -2.40 -6.71 -1.77
N LEU A 93 -3.14 -7.81 -1.82
CA LEU A 93 -3.51 -8.60 -0.63
C LEU A 93 -2.28 -9.16 0.09
N GLU A 94 -1.32 -9.73 -0.65
CA GLU A 94 -0.05 -10.22 -0.09
C GLU A 94 0.70 -9.13 0.67
N GLN A 95 0.83 -7.94 0.10
CA GLN A 95 1.52 -6.84 0.78
C GLN A 95 0.71 -6.27 1.94
N MET A 96 -0.61 -6.15 1.82
CA MET A 96 -1.47 -5.70 2.91
C MET A 96 -1.46 -6.66 4.10
N SER A 97 -1.32 -7.98 3.87
CA SER A 97 -1.24 -8.96 4.94
C SER A 97 -0.01 -8.79 5.85
N ILE A 98 1.04 -8.15 5.33
CA ILE A 98 2.23 -7.78 6.10
C ILE A 98 2.09 -6.36 6.64
N PHE A 99 1.74 -5.42 5.77
CA PHE A 99 1.72 -3.99 6.08
C PHE A 99 0.72 -3.62 7.17
N ALA A 100 -0.53 -4.08 7.07
CA ALA A 100 -1.57 -3.67 8.00
C ALA A 100 -1.28 -4.10 9.45
N PRO A 101 -0.97 -5.38 9.74
CA PRO A 101 -0.62 -5.77 11.11
C PRO A 101 0.67 -5.10 11.60
N ALA A 102 1.67 -4.88 10.73
CA ALA A 102 2.90 -4.19 11.09
C ALA A 102 2.64 -2.72 11.45
N LEU A 103 1.83 -2.00 10.67
CA LEU A 103 1.47 -0.61 10.95
C LEU A 103 0.71 -0.49 12.28
N LEU A 104 -0.23 -1.40 12.55
CA LEU A 104 -0.98 -1.45 13.81
C LEU A 104 -0.07 -1.76 15.00
N ALA A 105 0.83 -2.72 14.85
CA ALA A 105 1.81 -3.07 15.89
C ALA A 105 2.76 -1.90 16.17
N TRP A 106 3.24 -1.20 15.14
CA TRP A 106 4.05 0.01 15.32
C TRP A 106 3.27 1.10 16.06
N ALA A 107 2.05 1.41 15.65
CA ALA A 107 1.21 2.40 16.32
C ALA A 107 0.91 2.03 17.79
N ALA A 108 0.71 0.75 18.08
CA ALA A 108 0.46 0.28 19.44
C ALA A 108 1.70 0.38 20.35
N GLY A 109 2.87 -0.02 19.86
CA GLY A 109 4.11 -0.05 20.63
C GLY A 109 4.82 1.30 20.71
N ALA A 110 4.66 2.17 19.72
CA ALA A 110 5.31 3.48 19.69
C ALA A 110 4.57 4.52 20.54
N GLY A 111 5.27 5.62 20.87
CA GLY A 111 4.69 6.78 21.56
C GLY A 111 3.94 7.73 20.59
N ALA A 112 3.26 8.73 21.17
CA ALA A 112 2.53 9.77 20.44
C ALA A 112 3.38 10.49 19.36
N PRO A 113 4.66 10.82 19.56
CA PRO A 113 5.50 11.48 18.55
C PRO A 113 5.73 10.67 17.27
N ALA A 114 5.50 9.34 17.30
CA ALA A 114 5.62 8.50 16.11
C ALA A 114 4.39 8.57 15.19
N MET A 115 3.24 9.05 15.67
CA MET A 115 1.98 8.99 14.95
C MET A 115 1.94 9.74 13.63
N PRO A 116 2.56 10.92 13.45
CA PRO A 116 2.69 11.55 12.14
C PRO A 116 3.35 10.63 11.10
N TRP A 117 4.39 9.89 11.50
CA TRP A 117 5.09 8.95 10.62
C TRP A 117 4.26 7.73 10.28
N VAL A 118 3.50 7.19 11.24
CA VAL A 118 2.56 6.07 11.04
C VAL A 118 1.48 6.47 10.04
N ILE A 119 0.84 7.62 10.25
CA ILE A 119 -0.24 8.11 9.39
C ILE A 119 0.28 8.36 7.97
N ALA A 120 1.39 9.09 7.85
CA ALA A 120 2.01 9.37 6.56
C ALA A 120 2.38 8.09 5.80
N LEU A 121 2.91 7.06 6.49
CA LEU A 121 3.28 5.80 5.86
C LEU A 121 2.06 5.05 5.32
N GLY A 122 0.94 5.06 6.05
CA GLY A 122 -0.31 4.46 5.59
C GLY A 122 -0.83 5.12 4.31
N VAL A 123 -0.81 6.45 4.23
CA VAL A 123 -1.21 7.21 3.05
C VAL A 123 -0.29 6.92 1.86
N VAL A 124 1.03 6.94 2.08
CA VAL A 124 2.03 6.66 1.03
C VAL A 124 1.91 5.24 0.52
N PHE A 125 1.67 4.26 1.39
CA PHE A 125 1.41 2.88 0.96
C PHE A 125 0.18 2.80 0.05
N GLY A 126 -0.94 3.42 0.43
CA GLY A 126 -2.14 3.46 -0.40
C GLY A 126 -1.91 4.11 -1.77
N ALA A 127 -1.21 5.25 -1.80
CA ALA A 127 -0.82 5.91 -3.05
C ALA A 127 0.09 5.04 -3.92
N ALA A 128 1.07 4.36 -3.31
CA ALA A 128 1.95 3.44 -4.02
C ALA A 128 1.18 2.25 -4.63
N ARG A 129 0.14 1.74 -3.96
CA ARG A 129 -0.74 0.70 -4.52
C ARG A 129 -1.54 1.19 -5.71
N LEU A 130 -2.03 2.44 -5.68
CA LEU A 130 -2.69 3.04 -6.83
C LEU A 130 -1.74 3.20 -8.02
N VAL A 131 -0.52 3.71 -7.78
CA VAL A 131 0.53 3.83 -8.82
C VAL A 131 0.91 2.46 -9.39
N PHE A 132 1.02 1.42 -8.54
CA PHE A 132 1.26 0.05 -8.98
C PHE A 132 0.16 -0.45 -9.92
N TRP A 133 -1.11 -0.24 -9.57
CA TRP A 133 -2.24 -0.68 -10.37
C TRP A 133 -2.26 0.00 -11.73
N ILE A 134 -2.24 1.34 -11.75
CA ILE A 134 -2.23 2.12 -13.00
C ILE A 134 -1.00 1.78 -13.84
N GLY A 135 0.17 1.72 -13.22
CA GLY A 135 1.41 1.39 -13.90
C GLY A 135 1.36 0.03 -14.59
N TYR A 136 0.78 -0.99 -13.94
CA TYR A 136 0.68 -2.33 -14.53
C TYR A 136 -0.32 -2.38 -15.70
N LEU A 137 -1.39 -1.57 -15.63
CA LEU A 137 -2.36 -1.46 -16.74
C LEU A 137 -1.74 -0.77 -17.97
N VAL A 138 -0.84 0.19 -17.74
CA VAL A 138 -0.19 0.93 -18.83
C VAL A 138 0.96 0.13 -19.45
N HIS A 139 1.86 -0.41 -18.62
CA HIS A 139 3.01 -1.15 -19.10
C HIS A 139 3.59 -2.06 -18.00
N PRO A 140 3.97 -3.32 -18.29
CA PRO A 140 4.46 -4.26 -17.28
C PRO A 140 5.66 -3.79 -16.46
N MET A 141 6.50 -2.88 -16.99
CA MET A 141 7.63 -2.31 -16.25
C MET A 141 7.23 -1.13 -15.37
N ALA A 142 6.20 -0.34 -15.77
CA ALA A 142 5.76 0.82 -15.01
C ALA A 142 5.20 0.44 -13.62
N ARG A 143 4.76 -0.82 -13.44
CA ARG A 143 4.38 -1.34 -12.13
C ARG A 143 5.46 -1.16 -11.06
N ALA A 144 6.74 -1.13 -11.44
CA ALA A 144 7.87 -1.03 -10.52
C ALA A 144 7.84 0.29 -9.72
N LEU A 145 7.27 1.37 -10.30
CA LEU A 145 7.08 2.66 -9.64
C LEU A 145 6.27 2.58 -8.34
N GLY A 146 5.29 1.70 -8.27
CA GLY A 146 4.45 1.52 -7.08
C GLY A 146 4.77 0.27 -6.28
N MET A 147 5.24 -0.79 -6.94
CA MET A 147 5.51 -2.07 -6.27
C MET A 147 6.68 -1.97 -5.29
N ALA A 148 7.80 -1.38 -5.71
CA ALA A 148 8.98 -1.26 -4.85
C ALA A 148 8.71 -0.36 -3.63
N PRO A 149 8.11 0.84 -3.77
CA PRO A 149 7.78 1.67 -2.61
C PRO A 149 6.83 1.00 -1.62
N SER A 150 5.76 0.34 -2.10
CA SER A 150 4.82 -0.31 -1.19
C SER A 150 5.44 -1.49 -0.44
N PHE A 151 6.32 -2.27 -1.10
CA PHE A 151 7.06 -3.34 -0.43
C PHE A 151 8.02 -2.81 0.64
N VAL A 152 8.79 -1.75 0.31
CA VAL A 152 9.69 -1.11 1.27
C VAL A 152 8.91 -0.47 2.43
N ALA A 153 7.75 0.13 2.17
CA ALA A 153 6.87 0.65 3.22
C ALA A 153 6.40 -0.46 4.18
N ALA A 154 6.07 -1.65 3.65
CA ALA A 154 5.68 -2.79 4.47
C ALA A 154 6.85 -3.27 5.36
N LEU A 155 8.06 -3.34 4.82
CA LEU A 155 9.25 -3.69 5.58
C LEU A 155 9.63 -2.61 6.60
N ALA A 156 9.47 -1.33 6.27
CA ALA A 156 9.71 -0.22 7.17
C ALA A 156 8.74 -0.25 8.37
N ALA A 157 7.44 -0.48 8.11
CA ALA A 157 6.45 -0.65 9.17
C ALA A 157 6.78 -1.83 10.08
N LEU A 158 7.18 -2.97 9.50
CA LEU A 158 7.56 -4.17 10.25
C LEU A 158 8.81 -3.91 11.11
N GLY A 159 9.85 -3.30 10.55
CA GLY A 159 11.07 -2.94 11.29
C GLY A 159 10.79 -1.96 12.42
N ALA A 160 9.97 -0.94 12.18
CA ALA A 160 9.56 0.02 13.20
C ALA A 160 8.71 -0.63 14.31
N ALA A 161 7.82 -1.57 13.94
CA ALA A 161 7.06 -2.35 14.92
C ALA A 161 7.98 -3.18 15.81
N ILE A 162 8.92 -3.93 15.22
CA ILE A 162 9.89 -4.73 15.97
C ILE A 162 10.68 -3.82 16.93
N ALA A 163 11.20 -2.70 16.46
CA ALA A 163 11.95 -1.75 17.28
C ALA A 163 11.10 -1.20 18.44
N ALA A 164 9.83 -0.87 18.19
CA ALA A 164 8.93 -0.33 19.23
C ALA A 164 8.59 -1.34 20.35
N TRP A 165 8.67 -2.64 20.07
CA TRP A 165 8.37 -3.69 21.06
C TRP A 165 9.62 -4.35 21.66
N SER A 166 10.82 -4.01 21.16
CA SER A 166 12.10 -4.50 21.70
C SER A 166 12.82 -3.50 22.61
N ALA A 167 12.32 -2.29 22.75
CA ALA A 167 12.83 -1.23 23.62
C ALA A 167 12.12 -1.24 24.97
#